data_1d53249f0d6b672d6a7ba807e6fa5692
#
_entry.id   1d53249f0d6b672d6a7ba807e6fa5692
#
_cell.length_a   1.000
_cell.length_b   1.000
_cell.length_c   1.000
_cell.angle_alpha   90.00
_cell.angle_beta   90.00
_cell.angle_gamma   90.00
#
_symmetry.space_group_name_H-M   'P 1'
#
loop_
_entity.id
_entity.type
_entity.pdbx_description
1 polymer ?
#
loop_
_entity_poly.entity_id
_entity_poly.type
_entity_poly.pdbx_seq_one_letter_code
_entity_poly.pdbx_strand_id
1 'polypeptide(L)'
;MHRLPRVSLIKLSFLTVFFSLLSTDFNIAFNATNDAYARHPLPGMGPSLRKTVRFTSRYAKGTIVVRPREEALYFLTGNNSALRYEISVGRMGFGWSGTTTVAAKKKWPEWRPPKDMRRRDPSLPEFVPPGPYNPMGARALYLFSGGKDTLYRIHGTNRPGGIGVDETSGCFRLTNTDIIDLYQRTAIGAKVIVEE
;
A
#
# COMPACT_ATOMS: atom_id res chain seq x y z
N MET A 1 -67.32 -42.42 31.78
CA MET A 1 -67.67 -41.77 30.52
C MET A 1 -67.32 -40.31 30.61
N HIS A 2 -66.14 -39.89 30.15
CA HIS A 2 -65.86 -38.48 29.84
C HIS A 2 -64.87 -38.44 28.63
N ARG A 3 -65.32 -37.89 27.54
CA ARG A 3 -64.62 -37.71 26.30
C ARG A 3 -63.71 -36.49 26.42
N LEU A 4 -62.41 -36.63 26.11
CA LEU A 4 -61.49 -35.54 25.91
C LEU A 4 -61.58 -34.94 24.48
N PRO A 5 -61.52 -33.63 24.28
CA PRO A 5 -61.60 -33.03 22.97
C PRO A 5 -60.27 -33.10 22.19
N ARG A 6 -60.37 -33.33 20.89
CA ARG A 6 -59.27 -33.25 19.93
C ARG A 6 -58.76 -31.82 19.80
N VAL A 7 -57.48 -31.61 20.02
CA VAL A 7 -56.79 -30.36 19.68
C VAL A 7 -56.25 -30.51 18.27
N SER A 8 -56.67 -29.61 17.42
CA SER A 8 -56.31 -29.50 16.00
C SER A 8 -54.88 -28.98 15.82
N LEU A 9 -54.05 -29.70 15.10
CA LEU A 9 -52.75 -29.29 14.61
C LEU A 9 -52.88 -28.41 13.35
N ILE A 10 -52.88 -27.09 13.55
CA ILE A 10 -52.65 -26.15 12.45
C ILE A 10 -51.85 -25.02 13.03
N LYS A 11 -50.51 -24.98 12.73
CA LYS A 11 -49.67 -23.79 12.58
C LYS A 11 -48.19 -24.20 12.58
N LEU A 12 -47.69 -24.59 11.44
CA LEU A 12 -46.24 -24.52 11.16
C LEU A 12 -46.06 -24.34 9.66
N SER A 13 -46.28 -23.14 9.14
CA SER A 13 -45.95 -22.82 7.74
C SER A 13 -45.85 -21.31 7.52
N PHE A 14 -45.11 -20.58 8.36
CA PHE A 14 -44.86 -19.14 8.10
C PHE A 14 -43.45 -18.63 8.46
N LEU A 15 -42.47 -19.53 8.69
CA LEU A 15 -41.16 -19.08 9.09
C LEU A 15 -40.04 -19.37 8.05
N THR A 16 -40.37 -19.92 6.89
CA THR A 16 -39.33 -20.29 5.90
C THR A 16 -39.20 -19.31 4.72
N VAL A 17 -40.06 -18.33 4.58
CA VAL A 17 -40.02 -17.39 3.43
C VAL A 17 -39.25 -16.11 3.74
N PHE A 18 -39.03 -15.76 5.02
CA PHE A 18 -38.38 -14.50 5.37
C PHE A 18 -36.84 -14.56 5.35
N PHE A 19 -36.23 -15.77 5.31
CA PHE A 19 -34.76 -15.92 5.32
C PHE A 19 -34.11 -15.97 3.92
N SER A 20 -34.89 -16.17 2.85
CA SER A 20 -34.36 -16.23 1.49
C SER A 20 -34.30 -14.88 0.79
N LEU A 21 -35.03 -13.86 1.24
CA LEU A 21 -35.02 -12.53 0.64
C LEU A 21 -33.85 -11.66 1.11
N LEU A 22 -33.36 -11.87 2.35
CA LEU A 22 -32.20 -11.11 2.89
C LEU A 22 -30.84 -11.57 2.33
N SER A 23 -30.75 -12.82 1.85
CA SER A 23 -29.47 -13.34 1.31
C SER A 23 -29.22 -12.93 -0.14
N THR A 24 -30.28 -12.68 -0.93
CA THR A 24 -30.14 -12.24 -2.33
C THR A 24 -29.75 -10.76 -2.42
N ASP A 25 -30.32 -9.90 -1.56
CA ASP A 25 -29.99 -8.47 -1.56
C ASP A 25 -28.58 -8.19 -1.08
N PHE A 26 -28.07 -8.96 -0.10
CA PHE A 26 -26.70 -8.83 0.37
C PHE A 26 -25.66 -9.25 -0.70
N ASN A 27 -25.94 -10.34 -1.43
CA ASN A 27 -25.07 -10.78 -2.52
C ASN A 27 -25.09 -9.83 -3.72
N ILE A 28 -26.24 -9.23 -4.04
CA ILE A 28 -26.36 -8.24 -5.12
C ILE A 28 -25.62 -6.96 -4.75
N ALA A 29 -25.73 -6.49 -3.51
CA ALA A 29 -25.02 -5.31 -3.04
C ALA A 29 -23.49 -5.53 -3.00
N PHE A 30 -23.04 -6.72 -2.54
CA PHE A 30 -21.61 -7.07 -2.50
C PHE A 30 -21.00 -7.20 -3.90
N ASN A 31 -21.73 -7.80 -4.86
CA ASN A 31 -21.28 -7.90 -6.24
C ASN A 31 -21.31 -6.53 -6.95
N ALA A 32 -22.31 -5.70 -6.71
CA ALA A 32 -22.38 -4.35 -7.29
C ALA A 32 -21.25 -3.43 -6.79
N THR A 33 -20.85 -3.56 -5.52
CA THR A 33 -19.69 -2.82 -4.99
C THR A 33 -18.38 -3.29 -5.61
N ASN A 34 -18.19 -4.60 -5.80
CA ASN A 34 -16.99 -5.14 -6.46
C ASN A 34 -16.91 -4.71 -7.93
N ASP A 35 -18.03 -4.70 -8.65
CA ASP A 35 -18.09 -4.23 -10.03
C ASP A 35 -17.84 -2.71 -10.15
N ALA A 36 -18.28 -1.92 -9.16
CA ALA A 36 -18.00 -0.50 -9.10
C ALA A 36 -16.52 -0.21 -8.87
N TYR A 37 -15.84 -0.99 -8.00
CA TYR A 37 -14.40 -0.91 -7.78
C TYR A 37 -13.61 -1.36 -9.03
N ALA A 38 -14.11 -2.33 -9.80
CA ALA A 38 -13.49 -2.77 -11.04
C ALA A 38 -13.55 -1.72 -12.16
N ARG A 39 -14.61 -0.89 -12.18
CA ARG A 39 -14.81 0.16 -13.19
C ARG A 39 -14.08 1.47 -12.89
N HIS A 40 -13.76 1.74 -11.62
CA HIS A 40 -13.05 2.93 -11.17
C HIS A 40 -11.90 2.51 -10.26
N PRO A 41 -10.73 2.18 -10.81
CA PRO A 41 -9.59 1.81 -9.99
C PRO A 41 -9.28 2.94 -9.00
N LEU A 42 -8.97 2.56 -7.75
CA LEU A 42 -8.58 3.52 -6.72
C LEU A 42 -7.44 4.40 -7.23
N PRO A 43 -7.45 5.71 -6.94
CA PRO A 43 -6.37 6.61 -7.31
C PRO A 43 -5.01 6.02 -6.92
N GLY A 44 -4.04 6.13 -7.83
CA GLY A 44 -2.67 5.64 -7.60
C GLY A 44 -2.45 4.14 -7.83
N MET A 45 -3.48 3.34 -8.11
CA MET A 45 -3.26 1.90 -8.38
C MET A 45 -2.26 1.67 -9.51
N GLY A 46 -2.46 2.27 -10.67
CA GLY A 46 -1.54 2.18 -11.80
C GLY A 46 -1.19 0.74 -12.24
N PRO A 47 -0.53 0.55 -13.36
CA PRO A 47 0.01 -0.76 -13.73
C PRO A 47 1.17 -1.14 -12.81
N SER A 48 1.44 -2.45 -12.68
CA SER A 48 2.70 -2.90 -12.09
C SER A 48 3.83 -2.68 -13.09
N LEU A 49 4.87 -1.99 -12.66
CA LEU A 49 6.11 -1.75 -13.41
C LEU A 49 7.22 -2.70 -12.97
N ARG A 50 6.89 -3.65 -12.09
CA ARG A 50 7.81 -4.64 -11.52
C ARG A 50 8.29 -5.64 -12.55
N LYS A 51 9.60 -5.95 -12.51
CA LYS A 51 10.25 -6.98 -13.33
C LYS A 51 11.16 -7.85 -12.46
N THR A 52 11.25 -9.14 -12.77
CA THR A 52 12.30 -10.01 -12.21
C THR A 52 13.56 -9.80 -13.03
N VAL A 53 14.67 -9.55 -12.34
CA VAL A 53 15.96 -9.28 -12.97
C VAL A 53 17.08 -10.08 -12.31
N ARG A 54 18.17 -10.35 -13.06
CA ARG A 54 19.42 -10.84 -12.48
C ARG A 54 20.06 -9.70 -11.69
N PHE A 55 20.44 -9.96 -10.45
CA PHE A 55 21.04 -8.97 -9.56
C PHE A 55 22.06 -9.65 -8.64
N THR A 56 23.32 -9.55 -9.00
CA THR A 56 24.41 -10.06 -8.15
C THR A 56 24.65 -9.06 -7.01
N SER A 57 24.58 -9.55 -5.78
CA SER A 57 24.73 -8.71 -4.60
C SER A 57 25.36 -9.49 -3.44
N ARG A 58 26.13 -8.79 -2.61
CA ARG A 58 26.64 -9.29 -1.33
C ARG A 58 25.62 -9.22 -0.19
N TYR A 59 24.49 -8.55 -0.41
CA TYR A 59 23.46 -8.38 0.60
C TYR A 59 22.52 -9.59 0.65
N ALA A 60 22.01 -9.88 1.82
CA ALA A 60 21.11 -11.01 2.05
C ALA A 60 19.77 -10.83 1.33
N LYS A 61 19.09 -11.95 1.06
CA LYS A 61 17.70 -11.98 0.63
C LYS A 61 16.82 -11.16 1.57
N GLY A 62 15.86 -10.42 1.03
CA GLY A 62 14.97 -9.53 1.78
C GLY A 62 15.54 -8.11 1.96
N THR A 63 16.80 -7.85 1.59
CA THR A 63 17.35 -6.50 1.54
C THR A 63 16.71 -5.73 0.38
N ILE A 64 16.45 -4.46 0.62
CA ILE A 64 16.05 -3.49 -0.42
C ILE A 64 17.29 -2.69 -0.81
N VAL A 65 17.60 -2.64 -2.09
CA VAL A 65 18.65 -1.78 -2.66
C VAL A 65 17.98 -0.73 -3.52
N VAL A 66 18.24 0.54 -3.24
CA VAL A 66 17.73 1.66 -4.03
C VAL A 66 18.88 2.27 -4.80
N ARG A 67 18.71 2.44 -6.10
CA ARG A 67 19.62 3.12 -7.01
C ARG A 67 18.94 4.34 -7.59
N PRO A 68 19.09 5.50 -6.96
CA PRO A 68 18.39 6.71 -7.38
C PRO A 68 18.68 7.10 -8.84
N ARG A 69 19.91 6.97 -9.30
CA ARG A 69 20.30 7.28 -10.69
C ARG A 69 19.64 6.37 -11.74
N GLU A 70 19.20 5.17 -11.34
CA GLU A 70 18.47 4.24 -12.20
C GLU A 70 16.95 4.39 -12.06
N GLU A 71 16.49 5.29 -11.16
CA GLU A 71 15.09 5.41 -10.75
C GLU A 71 14.47 4.04 -10.41
N ALA A 72 15.25 3.23 -9.70
CA ALA A 72 14.95 1.84 -9.44
C ALA A 72 15.18 1.43 -7.99
N LEU A 73 14.28 0.57 -7.52
CA LEU A 73 14.36 -0.14 -6.26
C LEU A 73 14.41 -1.64 -6.54
N TYR A 74 15.32 -2.35 -5.87
CA TYR A 74 15.53 -3.79 -6.01
C TYR A 74 15.25 -4.49 -4.68
N PHE A 75 14.28 -5.38 -4.66
CA PHE A 75 14.03 -6.29 -3.54
C PHE A 75 14.74 -7.61 -3.82
N LEU A 76 15.75 -7.94 -3.02
CA LEU A 76 16.58 -9.14 -3.24
C LEU A 76 15.81 -10.41 -2.89
N THR A 77 15.64 -11.31 -3.87
CA THR A 77 14.95 -12.59 -3.70
C THR A 77 15.88 -13.75 -3.40
N GLY A 78 17.19 -13.53 -3.48
CA GLY A 78 18.24 -14.55 -3.39
C GLY A 78 18.60 -15.13 -4.77
N ASN A 79 19.59 -16.05 -4.82
CA ASN A 79 20.02 -16.71 -6.05
C ASN A 79 20.39 -15.73 -7.19
N ASN A 80 21.08 -14.64 -6.86
CA ASN A 80 21.44 -13.58 -7.81
C ASN A 80 20.24 -12.99 -8.57
N SER A 81 19.08 -12.89 -7.88
CA SER A 81 17.84 -12.37 -8.46
C SER A 81 17.22 -11.30 -7.57
N ALA A 82 16.53 -10.35 -8.18
CA ALA A 82 15.76 -9.32 -7.51
C ALA A 82 14.47 -9.00 -8.26
N LEU A 83 13.51 -8.45 -7.54
CA LEU A 83 12.37 -7.73 -8.13
C LEU A 83 12.77 -6.27 -8.26
N ARG A 84 12.83 -5.77 -9.49
CA ARG A 84 13.06 -4.36 -9.80
C ARG A 84 11.73 -3.64 -9.89
N TYR A 85 11.60 -2.54 -9.17
CA TYR A 85 10.46 -1.61 -9.21
C TYR A 85 10.95 -0.28 -9.75
N GLU A 86 10.16 0.36 -10.60
CA GLU A 86 10.38 1.75 -10.98
C GLU A 86 9.89 2.67 -9.88
N ILE A 87 10.65 3.72 -9.60
CA ILE A 87 10.37 4.65 -8.50
C ILE A 87 10.58 6.11 -8.95
N SER A 88 9.89 7.02 -8.27
CA SER A 88 10.34 8.42 -8.24
C SER A 88 11.25 8.62 -7.04
N VAL A 89 12.23 9.49 -7.20
CA VAL A 89 13.27 9.79 -6.22
C VAL A 89 13.22 11.27 -5.78
N GLY A 90 14.10 11.66 -4.87
CA GLY A 90 14.26 13.05 -4.47
C GLY A 90 14.77 13.91 -5.62
N ARG A 91 14.08 15.03 -5.88
CA ARG A 91 14.57 16.05 -6.82
C ARG A 91 15.96 16.54 -6.42
N MET A 92 16.66 17.21 -7.34
CA MET A 92 18.00 17.77 -7.10
C MET A 92 18.10 18.47 -5.72
N GLY A 93 19.14 18.13 -4.94
CA GLY A 93 19.36 18.64 -3.58
C GLY A 93 18.55 17.92 -2.47
N PHE A 94 17.74 16.92 -2.81
CA PHE A 94 17.00 16.09 -1.85
C PHE A 94 17.37 14.61 -1.89
N GLY A 95 18.39 14.25 -2.69
CA GLY A 95 18.95 12.91 -2.69
C GLY A 95 19.71 12.62 -1.39
N TRP A 96 19.77 11.35 -1.02
CA TRP A 96 20.57 10.85 0.08
C TRP A 96 21.07 9.44 -0.22
N SER A 97 22.15 9.02 0.42
CA SER A 97 22.69 7.66 0.34
C SER A 97 22.99 7.13 1.74
N GLY A 98 23.15 5.81 1.85
CA GLY A 98 23.47 5.17 3.10
C GLY A 98 22.60 3.97 3.44
N THR A 99 22.66 3.54 4.71
CA THR A 99 21.97 2.35 5.20
C THR A 99 20.91 2.72 6.23
N THR A 100 19.70 2.20 6.05
CA THR A 100 18.59 2.32 6.99
C THR A 100 17.90 0.96 7.20
N THR A 101 16.93 0.91 8.09
CA THR A 101 16.09 -0.27 8.31
C THR A 101 14.62 0.10 8.24
N VAL A 102 13.78 -0.83 7.80
CA VAL A 102 12.32 -0.69 7.88
C VAL A 102 11.88 -0.92 9.31
N ALA A 103 11.62 0.13 10.07
CA ALA A 103 11.23 0.04 11.47
C ALA A 103 9.71 -0.06 11.68
N ALA A 104 8.93 0.46 10.74
CA ALA A 104 7.47 0.39 10.79
C ALA A 104 6.87 0.29 9.39
N LYS A 105 5.66 -0.26 9.33
CA LYS A 105 4.89 -0.45 8.11
C LYS A 105 3.45 0.01 8.35
N LYS A 106 2.89 0.84 7.45
CA LYS A 106 1.50 1.30 7.56
C LYS A 106 0.71 1.04 6.29
N LYS A 107 -0.55 0.61 6.46
CA LYS A 107 -1.57 0.55 5.41
C LYS A 107 -2.32 1.88 5.43
N TRP A 108 -2.53 2.49 4.27
CA TRP A 108 -3.21 3.78 4.13
C TRP A 108 -2.74 4.77 5.19
N PRO A 109 -1.43 5.18 5.18
CA PRO A 109 -0.92 6.08 6.20
C PRO A 109 -1.57 7.46 6.11
N GLU A 110 -1.68 8.14 7.22
CA GLU A 110 -1.90 9.59 7.22
C GLU A 110 -0.68 10.31 6.65
N TRP A 111 -0.86 11.51 6.15
CA TRP A 111 0.25 12.36 5.72
C TRP A 111 0.27 13.66 6.52
N ARG A 112 1.42 13.94 7.12
CA ARG A 112 1.74 15.21 7.75
C ARG A 112 3.00 15.75 7.10
N PRO A 113 2.89 16.77 6.22
CA PRO A 113 4.08 17.36 5.60
C PRO A 113 5.06 17.81 6.67
N PRO A 114 6.37 17.47 6.54
CA PRO A 114 7.40 17.99 7.43
C PRO A 114 7.37 19.53 7.49
N LYS A 115 7.76 20.11 8.64
CA LYS A 115 7.79 21.56 8.82
C LYS A 115 8.56 22.30 7.72
N ASP A 116 9.68 21.73 7.29
CA ASP A 116 10.51 22.30 6.23
C ASP A 116 9.82 22.29 4.86
N MET A 117 9.00 21.28 4.59
CA MET A 117 8.19 21.22 3.38
C MET A 117 7.12 22.34 3.40
N ARG A 118 6.41 22.50 4.51
CA ARG A 118 5.41 23.57 4.67
C ARG A 118 6.03 24.99 4.66
N ARG A 119 7.28 25.14 5.11
CA ARG A 119 7.99 26.42 4.95
C ARG A 119 8.28 26.77 3.50
N ARG A 120 8.57 25.78 2.67
CA ARG A 120 8.80 25.97 1.22
C ARG A 120 7.51 26.14 0.44
N ASP A 121 6.43 25.53 0.92
CA ASP A 121 5.10 25.60 0.31
C ASP A 121 4.04 25.74 1.42
N PRO A 122 3.69 26.98 1.78
CA PRO A 122 2.68 27.26 2.80
C PRO A 122 1.24 26.82 2.40
N SER A 123 0.99 26.50 1.13
CA SER A 123 -0.31 26.01 0.67
C SER A 123 -0.58 24.55 1.08
N LEU A 124 0.44 23.82 1.53
CA LEU A 124 0.30 22.45 1.96
C LEU A 124 -0.55 22.33 3.23
N PRO A 125 -1.49 21.38 3.28
CA PRO A 125 -2.31 21.17 4.48
C PRO A 125 -1.43 20.68 5.64
N GLU A 126 -1.86 20.93 6.87
CA GLU A 126 -1.18 20.37 8.05
C GLU A 126 -1.31 18.85 8.14
N PHE A 127 -2.40 18.34 7.62
CA PHE A 127 -2.77 16.92 7.72
C PHE A 127 -3.64 16.51 6.54
N VAL A 128 -3.34 15.32 6.00
CA VAL A 128 -4.22 14.60 5.06
C VAL A 128 -4.57 13.25 5.68
N PRO A 129 -5.85 12.93 5.88
CA PRO A 129 -6.28 11.67 6.46
C PRO A 129 -5.92 10.47 5.58
N PRO A 130 -5.93 9.24 6.15
CA PRO A 130 -5.81 8.01 5.37
C PRO A 130 -6.85 7.95 4.25
N GLY A 131 -6.45 7.45 3.08
CA GLY A 131 -7.39 7.27 1.97
C GLY A 131 -6.74 7.32 0.60
N PRO A 132 -7.53 7.04 -0.45
CA PRO A 132 -7.03 6.91 -1.83
C PRO A 132 -6.49 8.23 -2.42
N TYR A 133 -6.89 9.37 -1.87
CA TYR A 133 -6.41 10.69 -2.31
C TYR A 133 -5.19 11.19 -1.52
N ASN A 134 -4.74 10.44 -0.51
CA ASN A 134 -3.55 10.78 0.26
C ASN A 134 -2.28 10.55 -0.58
N PRO A 135 -1.34 11.51 -0.65
CA PRO A 135 -0.13 11.40 -1.45
C PRO A 135 0.81 10.26 -1.02
N MET A 136 0.67 9.75 0.21
CA MET A 136 1.42 8.57 0.68
C MET A 136 0.93 7.25 0.07
N GLY A 137 -0.23 7.25 -0.58
CA GLY A 137 -0.81 6.08 -1.23
C GLY A 137 -1.21 4.95 -0.29
N ALA A 138 -1.32 3.75 -0.84
CA ALA A 138 -1.91 2.60 -0.15
C ALA A 138 -1.05 2.02 0.97
N ARG A 139 0.28 2.16 0.91
CA ARG A 139 1.25 1.58 1.87
C ARG A 139 2.45 2.50 2.04
N ALA A 140 3.07 2.42 3.23
CA ALA A 140 4.36 3.04 3.50
C ALA A 140 5.25 2.16 4.37
N LEU A 141 6.55 2.16 4.05
CA LEU A 141 7.65 1.61 4.83
C LEU A 141 8.42 2.78 5.43
N TYR A 142 8.55 2.79 6.75
CA TYR A 142 9.19 3.87 7.51
C TYR A 142 10.65 3.51 7.75
N LEU A 143 11.57 4.39 7.35
CA LEU A 143 13.00 4.14 7.36
C LEU A 143 13.63 4.80 8.58
N PHE A 144 14.40 4.01 9.33
CA PHE A 144 15.10 4.45 10.55
C PHE A 144 16.59 4.21 10.41
N SER A 145 17.39 5.08 11.01
CA SER A 145 18.84 4.94 11.14
C SER A 145 19.25 5.17 12.58
N GLY A 146 20.06 4.26 13.16
CA GLY A 146 20.47 4.36 14.56
C GLY A 146 19.29 4.46 15.55
N GLY A 147 18.15 3.82 15.26
CA GLY A 147 16.94 3.89 16.09
C GLY A 147 16.11 5.18 15.94
N LYS A 148 16.54 6.12 15.11
CA LYS A 148 15.85 7.40 14.89
C LYS A 148 15.11 7.40 13.56
N ASP A 149 13.90 7.99 13.54
CA ASP A 149 13.12 8.20 12.32
C ASP A 149 13.85 9.18 11.38
N THR A 150 14.18 8.73 10.18
CA THR A 150 14.84 9.55 9.16
C THR A 150 13.88 10.50 8.45
N LEU A 151 12.59 10.37 8.66
CA LEU A 151 11.51 10.99 7.90
C LEU A 151 11.46 10.55 6.42
N TYR A 152 12.37 9.70 5.96
CA TYR A 152 12.29 9.08 4.65
C TYR A 152 11.39 7.85 4.65
N ARG A 153 10.69 7.65 3.55
CA ARG A 153 9.72 6.57 3.35
C ARG A 153 9.90 5.94 1.97
N ILE A 154 9.52 4.68 1.88
CA ILE A 154 9.18 4.03 0.62
C ILE A 154 7.66 3.90 0.64
N HIS A 155 6.94 4.54 -0.30
CA HIS A 155 5.49 4.65 -0.21
C HIS A 155 4.81 4.65 -1.58
N GLY A 156 3.49 4.49 -1.56
CA GLY A 156 2.66 4.58 -2.74
C GLY A 156 2.43 6.02 -3.22
N THR A 157 1.43 6.19 -4.06
CA THR A 157 1.04 7.51 -4.58
C THR A 157 -0.44 7.54 -4.91
N ASN A 158 -1.02 8.72 -4.93
CA ASN A 158 -2.32 8.99 -5.56
C ASN A 158 -2.18 9.48 -7.02
N ARG A 159 -0.93 9.61 -7.53
CA ARG A 159 -0.60 10.08 -8.90
C ARG A 159 0.39 9.12 -9.57
N PRO A 160 -0.08 7.98 -10.10
CA PRO A 160 0.81 6.94 -10.64
C PRO A 160 1.54 7.38 -11.93
N GLY A 161 1.01 8.33 -12.67
CA GLY A 161 1.66 8.85 -13.89
C GLY A 161 2.93 9.68 -13.63
N GLY A 162 3.26 9.98 -12.37
CA GLY A 162 4.49 10.68 -11.99
C GLY A 162 5.60 9.73 -11.51
N ILE A 163 5.49 8.41 -11.73
CA ILE A 163 6.57 7.48 -11.43
C ILE A 163 7.64 7.56 -12.51
N GLY A 164 8.92 7.53 -12.10
CA GLY A 164 10.06 7.67 -13.02
C GLY A 164 10.48 9.13 -13.26
N VAL A 165 10.13 10.04 -12.34
CA VAL A 165 10.60 11.43 -12.36
C VAL A 165 11.03 11.89 -10.96
N ASP A 166 11.97 12.83 -10.92
CA ASP A 166 12.51 13.43 -9.70
C ASP A 166 11.54 14.46 -9.12
N GLU A 167 10.64 14.05 -8.25
CA GLU A 167 9.60 14.95 -7.72
C GLU A 167 9.50 14.99 -6.19
N THR A 168 10.21 14.10 -5.48
CA THR A 168 10.03 13.98 -4.03
C THR A 168 10.99 14.86 -3.23
N SER A 169 10.77 14.94 -1.93
CA SER A 169 11.70 15.54 -0.96
C SER A 169 12.55 14.46 -0.26
N GLY A 170 13.00 13.44 -1.03
CA GLY A 170 13.90 12.39 -0.55
C GLY A 170 13.21 11.04 -0.27
N CYS A 171 11.87 10.95 -0.31
CA CYS A 171 11.16 9.66 -0.25
C CYS A 171 11.22 8.94 -1.60
N PHE A 172 11.03 7.61 -1.56
CA PHE A 172 10.94 6.77 -2.76
C PHE A 172 9.48 6.40 -3.01
N ARG A 173 8.96 6.80 -4.17
CA ARG A 173 7.54 6.69 -4.50
C ARG A 173 7.32 5.64 -5.59
N LEU A 174 6.36 4.74 -5.38
CA LEU A 174 5.94 3.69 -6.31
C LEU A 174 4.47 3.85 -6.68
N THR A 175 4.01 3.12 -7.70
CA THR A 175 2.57 2.91 -7.88
C THR A 175 1.97 2.22 -6.66
N ASN A 176 0.67 2.37 -6.41
CA ASN A 176 0.02 1.64 -5.31
C ASN A 176 0.05 0.13 -5.54
N THR A 177 -0.02 -0.33 -6.78
CA THR A 177 0.12 -1.75 -7.13
C THR A 177 1.47 -2.30 -6.69
N ASP A 178 2.56 -1.59 -6.98
CA ASP A 178 3.91 -2.05 -6.67
C ASP A 178 4.27 -1.92 -5.20
N ILE A 179 3.83 -0.84 -4.53
CA ILE A 179 4.10 -0.73 -3.08
C ILE A 179 3.30 -1.74 -2.26
N ILE A 180 2.12 -2.17 -2.70
CA ILE A 180 1.35 -3.24 -2.04
C ILE A 180 2.14 -4.55 -2.11
N ASP A 181 2.70 -4.90 -3.27
CA ASP A 181 3.52 -6.10 -3.45
C ASP A 181 4.82 -6.02 -2.61
N LEU A 182 5.57 -4.92 -2.70
CA LEU A 182 6.79 -4.71 -1.92
C LEU A 182 6.51 -4.78 -0.40
N TYR A 183 5.42 -4.14 0.05
CA TYR A 183 5.00 -4.15 1.44
C TYR A 183 4.76 -5.56 1.97
N GLN A 184 4.12 -6.43 1.20
CA GLN A 184 3.85 -7.82 1.60
C GLN A 184 5.15 -8.62 1.77
N ARG A 185 6.14 -8.39 0.92
CA ARG A 185 7.44 -9.08 0.92
C ARG A 185 8.40 -8.59 2.01
N THR A 186 8.29 -7.33 2.39
CA THR A 186 9.25 -6.66 3.28
C THR A 186 8.93 -6.96 4.74
N ALA A 187 9.89 -7.51 5.49
CA ALA A 187 9.80 -7.68 6.93
C ALA A 187 10.15 -6.36 7.67
N ILE A 188 9.63 -6.20 8.88
CA ILE A 188 10.18 -5.20 9.83
C ILE A 188 11.62 -5.64 10.16
N GLY A 189 12.55 -4.69 10.24
CA GLY A 189 13.98 -4.94 10.36
C GLY A 189 14.70 -5.14 9.01
N ALA A 190 13.99 -5.23 7.89
CA ALA A 190 14.61 -5.33 6.58
C ALA A 190 15.58 -4.17 6.33
N LYS A 191 16.80 -4.51 5.86
CA LYS A 191 17.82 -3.53 5.53
C LYS A 191 17.46 -2.81 4.23
N VAL A 192 17.68 -1.51 4.20
CA VAL A 192 17.53 -0.66 3.00
C VAL A 192 18.86 0.03 2.75
N ILE A 193 19.44 -0.23 1.59
CA ILE A 193 20.69 0.37 1.11
C ILE A 193 20.33 1.34 0.00
N VAL A 194 20.68 2.60 0.17
CA VAL A 194 20.54 3.62 -0.87
C VAL A 194 21.95 3.90 -1.40
N GLU A 195 22.19 3.50 -2.66
CA GLU A 195 23.44 3.71 -3.37
C GLU A 195 23.46 5.13 -3.98
N GLU A 196 24.65 5.63 -4.32
CA GLU A 196 24.81 6.95 -4.95
C GLU A 196 24.45 6.96 -6.44
#